data_c6b49cdb38373ae0267acd7a1bce8920
#
_entry.id   c6b49cdb38373ae0267acd7a1bce8920
#
_cell.length_a   1.000
_cell.length_b   1.000
_cell.length_c   1.000
_cell.angle_alpha   90.00
_cell.angle_beta   90.00
_cell.angle_gamma   90.00
#
_symmetry.space_group_name_H-M   'P 1'
#
loop_
_entity.id
_entity.type
_entity.pdbx_description
1 polymer ?
#
loop_
_entity_poly.entity_id
_entity_poly.type
_entity_poly.pdbx_seq_one_letter_code
_entity_poly.pdbx_strand_id
1 'polypeptide(L)'
;LEEITKRFPHVLFESCASGGGRFDTGMLYYMPQTWASDNTDACERLKIQYGTSIVYPISSIGAHVSDVPNHQTARITSLDMRNKVAFFGSFGYELDITKFSEEMKVEVKKNIEFYKENRKLLQFGDFIRLHSPFEENRVSWMSVAQDKSEAIIGYYEILSETNPSYNKKIILKGLDEDILYSVNGEYEAYGDELMNVGIVFEQPDRYFSYESSTRDFRGEIIKI
;
A
#
# COMPACT_ATOMS: atom_id res chain seq x y z
N LEU A 1 14.88 -6.46 -27.28
CA LEU A 1 14.31 -5.41 -26.42
C LEU A 1 14.95 -4.07 -26.74
N GLU A 2 16.25 -3.95 -26.71
CA GLU A 2 17.00 -2.70 -26.91
C GLU A 2 16.59 -1.98 -28.22
N GLU A 3 16.47 -2.70 -29.35
CA GLU A 3 16.03 -2.13 -30.62
C GLU A 3 14.61 -1.58 -30.53
N ILE A 4 13.69 -2.30 -29.88
CA ILE A 4 12.29 -1.87 -29.72
C ILE A 4 12.19 -0.62 -28.85
N THR A 5 12.82 -0.61 -27.69
CA THR A 5 12.78 0.52 -26.77
C THR A 5 13.43 1.77 -27.34
N LYS A 6 14.53 1.62 -28.09
CA LYS A 6 15.15 2.73 -28.83
C LYS A 6 14.26 3.26 -29.97
N ARG A 7 13.57 2.35 -30.65
CA ARG A 7 12.70 2.70 -31.77
C ARG A 7 11.39 3.36 -31.33
N PHE A 8 10.91 3.03 -30.13
CA PHE A 8 9.66 3.53 -29.57
C PHE A 8 9.87 4.13 -28.15
N PRO A 9 10.66 5.22 -28.05
CA PRO A 9 11.05 5.78 -26.74
C PRO A 9 9.91 6.37 -25.93
N HIS A 10 8.75 6.59 -26.54
CA HIS A 10 7.54 7.12 -25.87
C HIS A 10 6.56 6.01 -25.44
N VAL A 11 6.89 4.74 -25.70
CA VAL A 11 6.10 3.59 -25.26
C VAL A 11 6.71 3.03 -23.98
N LEU A 12 5.93 3.00 -22.90
CA LEU A 12 6.29 2.29 -21.68
C LEU A 12 5.96 0.81 -21.84
N PHE A 13 6.94 -0.03 -21.50
CA PHE A 13 6.79 -1.47 -21.50
C PHE A 13 6.72 -1.97 -20.05
N GLU A 14 5.81 -2.89 -19.81
CA GLU A 14 5.72 -3.63 -18.55
C GLU A 14 6.19 -5.07 -18.75
N SER A 15 6.99 -5.58 -17.84
CA SER A 15 7.39 -6.98 -17.82
C SER A 15 6.37 -7.82 -17.08
N CYS A 16 6.00 -8.94 -17.71
CA CYS A 16 5.21 -9.98 -17.10
C CYS A 16 5.63 -11.34 -17.65
N ALA A 17 5.80 -12.32 -16.78
CA ALA A 17 6.01 -13.71 -17.16
C ALA A 17 5.41 -14.61 -16.10
N SER A 18 4.11 -14.85 -16.21
CA SER A 18 3.35 -15.60 -15.21
C SER A 18 3.59 -15.05 -13.80
N GLY A 19 3.34 -13.73 -13.63
CA GLY A 19 3.49 -13.06 -12.35
C GLY A 19 4.93 -12.95 -11.86
N GLY A 20 5.80 -12.26 -12.59
CA GLY A 20 7.13 -11.90 -12.11
C GLY A 20 8.23 -12.93 -12.39
N GLY A 21 7.99 -13.96 -13.18
CA GLY A 21 9.00 -14.97 -13.53
C GLY A 21 10.23 -14.43 -14.28
N ARG A 22 10.19 -13.18 -14.76
CA ARG A 22 11.30 -12.46 -15.38
C ARG A 22 11.55 -11.11 -14.71
N PHE A 23 11.35 -11.03 -13.41
CA PHE A 23 11.63 -9.83 -12.68
C PHE A 23 13.10 -9.81 -12.27
N ASP A 24 13.90 -9.09 -13.01
CA ASP A 24 15.32 -8.87 -12.74
C ASP A 24 15.77 -7.46 -13.20
N THR A 25 16.95 -7.04 -12.77
CA THR A 25 17.50 -5.71 -13.07
C THR A 25 17.74 -5.48 -14.55
N GLY A 26 18.05 -6.53 -15.31
CA GLY A 26 18.23 -6.46 -16.76
C GLY A 26 16.90 -6.17 -17.47
N MET A 27 15.81 -6.76 -16.99
CA MET A 27 14.48 -6.47 -17.50
C MET A 27 14.01 -5.06 -17.10
N LEU A 28 14.30 -4.60 -15.89
CA LEU A 28 13.95 -3.25 -15.44
C LEU A 28 14.62 -2.15 -16.27
N TYR A 29 15.78 -2.42 -16.86
CA TYR A 29 16.43 -1.49 -17.78
C TYR A 29 15.57 -1.17 -19.01
N TYR A 30 14.84 -2.16 -19.53
CA TYR A 30 13.96 -2.00 -20.69
C TYR A 30 12.51 -1.76 -20.34
N MET A 31 12.06 -2.28 -19.21
CA MET A 31 10.68 -2.31 -18.76
C MET A 31 10.62 -1.87 -17.28
N PRO A 32 10.47 -0.57 -17.02
CA PRO A 32 10.63 0.00 -15.68
C PRO A 32 9.56 -0.46 -14.67
N GLN A 33 8.54 -1.17 -15.13
CA GLN A 33 7.48 -1.75 -14.32
C GLN A 33 7.35 -3.24 -14.60
N THR A 34 7.06 -4.01 -13.54
CA THR A 34 6.81 -5.45 -13.63
C THR A 34 5.53 -5.81 -12.91
N TRP A 35 4.75 -6.70 -13.52
CA TRP A 35 3.67 -7.41 -12.86
C TRP A 35 4.26 -8.50 -11.97
N ALA A 36 4.39 -8.22 -10.67
CA ALA A 36 5.16 -9.06 -9.76
C ALA A 36 4.49 -10.39 -9.40
N SER A 37 3.16 -10.48 -9.54
CA SER A 37 2.40 -11.70 -9.26
C SER A 37 1.00 -11.64 -9.86
N ASP A 38 0.52 -12.76 -10.41
CA ASP A 38 -0.86 -12.93 -10.87
C ASP A 38 -1.86 -13.04 -9.69
N ASN A 39 -1.36 -13.16 -8.46
CA ASN A 39 -2.22 -13.12 -7.29
C ASN A 39 -2.55 -11.66 -6.93
N THR A 40 -3.80 -11.28 -7.22
CA THR A 40 -4.31 -9.93 -7.04
C THR A 40 -5.07 -9.73 -5.72
N ASP A 41 -5.15 -10.77 -4.88
CA ASP A 41 -5.78 -10.68 -3.57
C ASP A 41 -5.05 -9.67 -2.67
N ALA A 42 -5.77 -8.69 -2.10
CA ALA A 42 -5.15 -7.61 -1.33
C ALA A 42 -4.33 -8.11 -0.14
N CYS A 43 -4.76 -9.18 0.54
CA CYS A 43 -4.02 -9.74 1.67
C CYS A 43 -2.74 -10.45 1.23
N GLU A 44 -2.78 -11.16 0.10
CA GLU A 44 -1.57 -11.78 -0.47
C GLU A 44 -0.63 -10.70 -1.05
N ARG A 45 -1.17 -9.64 -1.62
CA ARG A 45 -0.38 -8.49 -2.12
C ARG A 45 0.44 -7.83 -1.02
N LEU A 46 -0.02 -7.83 0.24
CA LEU A 46 0.81 -7.36 1.35
C LEU A 46 2.13 -8.11 1.45
N LYS A 47 2.10 -9.46 1.31
CA LYS A 47 3.32 -10.30 1.31
C LYS A 47 4.14 -10.11 0.04
N ILE A 48 3.48 -10.06 -1.11
CA ILE A 48 4.13 -9.93 -2.42
C ILE A 48 4.86 -8.58 -2.52
N GLN A 49 4.18 -7.47 -2.19
CA GLN A 49 4.78 -6.14 -2.25
C GLN A 49 5.89 -5.97 -1.20
N TYR A 50 5.68 -6.45 0.03
CA TYR A 50 6.70 -6.46 1.07
C TYR A 50 7.95 -7.24 0.62
N GLY A 51 7.78 -8.49 0.20
CA GLY A 51 8.89 -9.36 -0.23
C GLY A 51 9.62 -8.80 -1.45
N THR A 52 8.88 -8.35 -2.46
CA THR A 52 9.47 -7.76 -3.68
C THR A 52 10.26 -6.48 -3.35
N SER A 53 9.76 -5.65 -2.45
CA SER A 53 10.42 -4.40 -2.04
C SER A 53 11.74 -4.59 -1.30
N ILE A 54 12.09 -5.81 -0.87
CA ILE A 54 13.39 -6.11 -0.27
C ILE A 54 14.51 -5.99 -1.32
N VAL A 55 14.22 -6.30 -2.58
CA VAL A 55 15.19 -6.36 -3.67
C VAL A 55 14.98 -5.24 -4.67
N TYR A 56 13.74 -4.85 -4.94
CA TYR A 56 13.39 -3.91 -6.01
C TYR A 56 12.64 -2.70 -5.48
N PRO A 57 12.79 -1.52 -6.11
CA PRO A 57 12.06 -0.32 -5.68
C PRO A 57 10.55 -0.50 -5.87
N ILE A 58 9.78 0.04 -4.94
CA ILE A 58 8.32 -0.07 -4.95
C ILE A 58 7.70 0.51 -6.23
N SER A 59 8.31 1.52 -6.83
CA SER A 59 7.90 2.13 -8.10
C SER A 59 7.93 1.17 -9.30
N SER A 60 8.69 0.09 -9.20
CA SER A 60 8.77 -0.92 -10.26
C SER A 60 7.70 -2.02 -10.16
N ILE A 61 6.89 -2.01 -9.11
CA ILE A 61 5.90 -3.05 -8.83
C ILE A 61 4.53 -2.60 -9.30
N GLY A 62 3.93 -3.31 -10.26
CA GLY A 62 2.51 -3.15 -10.60
C GLY A 62 1.63 -3.53 -9.41
N ALA A 63 0.75 -2.62 -8.99
CA ALA A 63 -0.17 -2.81 -7.87
C ALA A 63 -1.58 -2.42 -8.29
N HIS A 64 -2.45 -3.42 -8.46
CA HIS A 64 -3.78 -3.22 -8.99
C HIS A 64 -4.87 -3.61 -7.99
N VAL A 65 -5.96 -2.86 -8.04
CA VAL A 65 -7.23 -3.17 -7.39
C VAL A 65 -7.98 -4.15 -8.29
N SER A 66 -8.15 -5.39 -7.84
CA SER A 66 -8.87 -6.43 -8.55
C SER A 66 -10.32 -6.59 -8.07
N ASP A 67 -11.09 -7.40 -8.79
CA ASP A 67 -12.47 -7.71 -8.44
C ASP A 67 -12.56 -8.68 -7.23
N VAL A 68 -13.74 -8.78 -6.64
CA VAL A 68 -14.07 -9.72 -5.57
C VAL A 68 -15.38 -10.45 -5.89
N PRO A 69 -15.50 -11.74 -5.54
CA PRO A 69 -14.49 -12.59 -4.88
C PRO A 69 -13.22 -12.74 -5.72
N ASN A 70 -12.04 -12.70 -5.07
CA ASN A 70 -10.78 -12.87 -5.79
C ASN A 70 -10.73 -14.22 -6.53
N HIS A 71 -10.28 -14.22 -7.78
CA HIS A 71 -10.32 -15.39 -8.66
C HIS A 71 -9.41 -16.55 -8.20
N GLN A 72 -8.39 -16.30 -7.38
CA GLN A 72 -7.49 -17.35 -6.86
C GLN A 72 -7.85 -17.78 -5.45
N THR A 73 -8.18 -16.84 -4.57
CA THR A 73 -8.38 -17.11 -3.14
C THR A 73 -9.85 -17.17 -2.74
N ALA A 74 -10.77 -16.77 -3.61
CA ALA A 74 -12.20 -16.56 -3.31
C ALA A 74 -12.46 -15.58 -2.17
N ARG A 75 -11.44 -14.83 -1.70
CA ARG A 75 -11.57 -13.85 -0.62
C ARG A 75 -12.34 -12.63 -1.08
N ILE A 76 -13.15 -12.09 -0.17
CA ILE A 76 -13.86 -10.83 -0.35
C ILE A 76 -13.25 -9.81 0.61
N THR A 77 -12.67 -8.75 0.07
CA THR A 77 -12.15 -7.60 0.82
C THR A 77 -12.87 -6.33 0.38
N SER A 78 -12.94 -5.33 1.26
CA SER A 78 -13.54 -4.04 0.91
C SER A 78 -12.77 -3.36 -0.22
N LEU A 79 -13.44 -2.49 -0.97
CA LEU A 79 -12.79 -1.67 -1.98
C LEU A 79 -11.73 -0.77 -1.32
N ASP A 80 -12.02 -0.22 -0.17
CA ASP A 80 -11.11 0.59 0.66
C ASP A 80 -9.80 -0.16 0.96
N MET A 81 -9.87 -1.40 1.49
CA MET A 81 -8.67 -2.21 1.74
C MET A 81 -7.85 -2.45 0.47
N ARG A 82 -8.51 -2.80 -0.64
CA ARG A 82 -7.83 -3.05 -1.92
C ARG A 82 -7.11 -1.81 -2.45
N ASN A 83 -7.74 -0.63 -2.37
CA ASN A 83 -7.12 0.63 -2.76
C ASN A 83 -5.90 0.95 -1.88
N LYS A 84 -6.04 0.88 -0.56
CA LYS A 84 -4.97 1.20 0.39
C LYS A 84 -3.73 0.32 0.21
N VAL A 85 -3.91 -0.96 -0.11
CA VAL A 85 -2.79 -1.86 -0.45
C VAL A 85 -2.15 -1.49 -1.78
N ALA A 86 -2.96 -1.19 -2.79
CA ALA A 86 -2.47 -0.88 -4.13
C ALA A 86 -1.77 0.48 -4.24
N PHE A 87 -1.98 1.42 -3.30
CA PHE A 87 -1.29 2.71 -3.30
C PHE A 87 0.24 2.60 -3.25
N PHE A 88 0.76 1.56 -2.61
CA PHE A 88 2.21 1.33 -2.52
C PHE A 88 2.69 0.47 -3.69
N GLY A 89 2.78 1.11 -4.84
CA GLY A 89 3.22 0.57 -6.12
C GLY A 89 2.73 1.42 -7.29
N SER A 90 2.85 0.89 -8.49
CA SER A 90 2.22 1.46 -9.70
C SER A 90 0.73 1.12 -9.68
N PHE A 91 -0.04 2.06 -9.16
CA PHE A 91 -1.47 1.90 -8.88
C PHE A 91 -2.32 1.80 -10.14
N GLY A 92 -3.27 0.88 -10.15
CA GLY A 92 -4.25 0.73 -11.22
C GLY A 92 -5.47 -0.10 -10.81
N TYR A 93 -6.45 -0.18 -11.71
CA TYR A 93 -7.63 -1.01 -11.56
C TYR A 93 -7.63 -2.11 -12.61
N GLU A 94 -7.78 -3.36 -12.16
CA GLU A 94 -7.85 -4.56 -13.00
C GLU A 94 -9.17 -5.29 -12.72
N LEU A 95 -10.27 -4.69 -13.21
CA LEU A 95 -11.62 -5.18 -13.02
C LEU A 95 -12.58 -4.55 -14.02
N ASP A 96 -13.81 -5.05 -14.10
CA ASP A 96 -14.84 -4.54 -14.99
C ASP A 96 -15.49 -3.27 -14.44
N ILE A 97 -15.00 -2.11 -14.83
CA ILE A 97 -15.51 -0.80 -14.40
C ILE A 97 -16.96 -0.53 -14.82
N THR A 98 -17.50 -1.28 -15.78
CA THR A 98 -18.90 -1.11 -16.23
C THR A 98 -19.90 -1.61 -15.18
N LYS A 99 -19.42 -2.43 -14.22
CA LYS A 99 -20.22 -2.96 -13.11
C LYS A 99 -20.22 -2.07 -11.87
N PHE A 100 -19.52 -0.94 -11.89
CA PHE A 100 -19.47 -0.05 -10.73
C PHE A 100 -20.82 0.60 -10.46
N SER A 101 -21.26 0.55 -9.19
CA SER A 101 -22.33 1.41 -8.71
C SER A 101 -21.89 2.88 -8.68
N GLU A 102 -22.81 3.81 -8.55
CA GLU A 102 -22.46 5.23 -8.47
C GLU A 102 -21.62 5.55 -7.21
N GLU A 103 -21.89 4.87 -6.10
CA GLU A 103 -21.11 5.00 -4.86
C GLU A 103 -19.65 4.52 -5.10
N MET A 104 -19.48 3.35 -5.75
CA MET A 104 -18.16 2.85 -6.11
C MET A 104 -17.40 3.81 -7.03
N LYS A 105 -18.07 4.42 -8.01
CA LYS A 105 -17.43 5.41 -8.90
C LYS A 105 -16.94 6.62 -8.13
N VAL A 106 -17.71 7.10 -7.14
CA VAL A 106 -17.30 8.22 -6.28
C VAL A 106 -16.08 7.82 -5.44
N GLU A 107 -16.08 6.65 -4.85
CA GLU A 107 -14.95 6.14 -4.06
C GLU A 107 -13.70 5.96 -4.92
N VAL A 108 -13.82 5.31 -6.07
CA VAL A 108 -12.73 5.12 -7.03
C VAL A 108 -12.13 6.46 -7.46
N LYS A 109 -12.98 7.46 -7.76
CA LYS A 109 -12.51 8.80 -8.13
C LYS A 109 -11.67 9.44 -7.03
N LYS A 110 -12.13 9.39 -5.76
CA LYS A 110 -11.38 9.90 -4.60
C LYS A 110 -10.03 9.20 -4.45
N ASN A 111 -9.99 7.88 -4.60
CA ASN A 111 -8.76 7.10 -4.49
C ASN A 111 -7.77 7.42 -5.62
N ILE A 112 -8.25 7.63 -6.84
CA ILE A 112 -7.40 8.08 -7.96
C ILE A 112 -6.85 9.49 -7.71
N GLU A 113 -7.66 10.41 -7.19
CA GLU A 113 -7.23 11.76 -6.83
C GLU A 113 -6.17 11.70 -5.73
N PHE A 114 -6.42 10.98 -4.64
CA PHE A 114 -5.46 10.75 -3.58
C PHE A 114 -4.12 10.20 -4.11
N TYR A 115 -4.17 9.16 -4.95
CA TYR A 115 -2.94 8.60 -5.52
C TYR A 115 -2.20 9.61 -6.40
N LYS A 116 -2.90 10.36 -7.26
CA LYS A 116 -2.27 11.36 -8.13
C LYS A 116 -1.58 12.48 -7.36
N GLU A 117 -2.19 12.94 -6.26
CA GLU A 117 -1.63 13.96 -5.39
C GLU A 117 -0.37 13.46 -4.67
N ASN A 118 -0.38 12.22 -4.22
CA ASN A 118 0.69 11.64 -3.41
C ASN A 118 1.64 10.73 -4.19
N ARG A 119 1.45 10.56 -5.49
CA ARG A 119 2.20 9.60 -6.32
C ARG A 119 3.71 9.76 -6.23
N LYS A 120 4.22 10.99 -6.20
CA LYS A 120 5.65 11.24 -6.13
C LYS A 120 6.24 10.69 -4.83
N LEU A 121 5.57 10.93 -3.71
CA LEU A 121 5.97 10.42 -2.40
C LEU A 121 5.85 8.88 -2.34
N LEU A 122 4.73 8.34 -2.77
CA LEU A 122 4.47 6.90 -2.74
C LEU A 122 5.44 6.08 -3.59
N GLN A 123 5.86 6.60 -4.74
CA GLN A 123 6.75 5.87 -5.66
C GLN A 123 8.23 6.16 -5.46
N PHE A 124 8.60 7.36 -5.02
CA PHE A 124 9.99 7.82 -5.01
C PHE A 124 10.46 8.32 -3.64
N GLY A 125 9.62 8.25 -2.60
CA GLY A 125 10.04 8.41 -1.23
C GLY A 125 10.89 7.22 -0.74
N ASP A 126 11.58 7.40 0.37
CA ASP A 126 12.30 6.32 1.05
C ASP A 126 11.29 5.31 1.59
N PHE A 127 11.23 4.13 0.97
CA PHE A 127 10.29 3.08 1.39
C PHE A 127 10.84 2.29 2.57
N ILE A 128 10.17 2.38 3.72
CA ILE A 128 10.59 1.77 4.97
C ILE A 128 9.55 0.75 5.43
N ARG A 129 9.98 -0.48 5.68
CA ARG A 129 9.17 -1.56 6.23
C ARG A 129 9.19 -1.49 7.76
N LEU A 130 8.01 -1.54 8.39
CA LEU A 130 7.84 -1.42 9.84
C LEU A 130 7.41 -2.75 10.48
N HIS A 131 6.31 -3.35 10.01
CA HIS A 131 5.83 -4.66 10.47
C HIS A 131 5.79 -5.66 9.32
N SER A 132 6.30 -6.85 9.55
CA SER A 132 6.45 -7.90 8.54
C SER A 132 5.23 -8.81 8.46
N PRO A 133 4.62 -9.02 7.28
CA PRO A 133 3.51 -9.96 7.11
C PRO A 133 3.92 -11.43 7.27
N PHE A 134 5.21 -11.70 7.42
CA PHE A 134 5.77 -13.05 7.62
C PHE A 134 5.98 -13.37 9.09
N GLU A 135 5.90 -12.39 9.98
CA GLU A 135 6.18 -12.54 11.41
C GLU A 135 4.93 -12.33 12.26
N GLU A 136 4.01 -11.50 11.81
CA GLU A 136 2.81 -11.16 12.57
C GLU A 136 1.59 -10.90 11.68
N ASN A 137 0.43 -10.75 12.32
CA ASN A 137 -0.85 -10.51 11.65
C ASN A 137 -1.04 -9.05 11.21
N ARG A 138 -0.08 -8.18 11.51
CA ARG A 138 -0.03 -6.77 11.13
C ARG A 138 1.03 -6.57 10.06
N VAL A 139 0.72 -5.68 9.14
CA VAL A 139 1.68 -5.23 8.13
C VAL A 139 1.73 -3.72 8.17
N SER A 140 2.90 -3.15 8.15
CA SER A 140 3.02 -1.72 7.93
C SER A 140 4.32 -1.36 7.23
N TRP A 141 4.23 -0.31 6.48
CA TRP A 141 5.32 0.33 5.75
C TRP A 141 5.05 1.81 5.62
N MET A 142 6.04 2.56 5.22
CA MET A 142 5.90 3.98 4.98
C MET A 142 6.78 4.43 3.82
N SER A 143 6.36 5.50 3.15
CA SER A 143 7.18 6.26 2.21
C SER A 143 7.44 7.63 2.80
N VAL A 144 8.71 7.98 2.96
CA VAL A 144 9.18 9.25 3.53
C VAL A 144 9.76 10.11 2.43
N ALA A 145 9.42 11.39 2.38
CA ALA A 145 10.01 12.33 1.44
C ALA A 145 11.52 12.45 1.65
N GLN A 146 12.28 12.71 0.57
CA GLN A 146 13.73 12.82 0.63
C GLN A 146 14.21 13.95 1.57
N ASP A 147 13.43 15.03 1.65
CA ASP A 147 13.67 16.18 2.53
C ASP A 147 13.05 16.00 3.93
N LYS A 148 12.47 14.85 4.21
CA LYS A 148 11.79 14.50 5.47
C LYS A 148 10.57 15.38 5.80
N SER A 149 10.06 16.17 4.88
CA SER A 149 8.95 17.10 5.12
C SER A 149 7.60 16.43 5.32
N GLU A 150 7.41 15.23 4.77
CA GLU A 150 6.16 14.48 4.84
C GLU A 150 6.40 12.96 4.71
N ALA A 151 5.44 12.18 5.19
CA ALA A 151 5.42 10.75 4.95
C ALA A 151 3.99 10.21 4.85
N ILE A 152 3.84 9.07 4.18
CA ILE A 152 2.59 8.30 4.12
C ILE A 152 2.85 6.90 4.65
N ILE A 153 2.04 6.49 5.61
CA ILE A 153 2.11 5.20 6.28
C ILE A 153 0.91 4.35 5.88
N GLY A 154 1.15 3.11 5.46
CA GLY A 154 0.14 2.08 5.33
C GLY A 154 0.21 1.14 6.53
N TYR A 155 -0.91 0.94 7.19
CA TYR A 155 -1.08 -0.01 8.28
C TYR A 155 -2.22 -0.97 7.95
N TYR A 156 -1.99 -2.26 8.12
CA TYR A 156 -2.95 -3.30 7.75
C TYR A 156 -3.04 -4.38 8.82
N GLU A 157 -4.26 -4.86 9.05
CA GLU A 157 -4.54 -6.04 9.86
C GLU A 157 -5.23 -7.10 9.00
N ILE A 158 -4.66 -8.30 8.96
CA ILE A 158 -5.20 -9.38 8.13
C ILE A 158 -6.38 -10.05 8.84
N LEU A 159 -6.19 -10.48 10.09
CA LEU A 159 -7.24 -11.09 10.89
C LEU A 159 -7.43 -10.33 12.20
N SER A 160 -8.65 -10.24 12.65
CA SER A 160 -8.98 -9.66 13.96
C SER A 160 -8.49 -10.55 15.09
N GLU A 161 -7.93 -9.94 16.11
CA GLU A 161 -7.50 -10.64 17.32
C GLU A 161 -8.67 -10.78 18.30
N THR A 162 -8.74 -11.90 19.02
CA THR A 162 -9.83 -12.19 20.00
C THR A 162 -9.81 -11.21 21.18
N ASN A 163 -8.63 -10.87 21.66
CA ASN A 163 -8.40 -9.91 22.75
C ASN A 163 -7.27 -8.96 22.38
N PRO A 164 -7.49 -8.05 21.38
CA PRO A 164 -6.43 -7.15 20.96
C PRO A 164 -6.05 -6.19 22.10
N SER A 165 -4.78 -5.81 22.14
CA SER A 165 -4.35 -4.69 22.99
C SER A 165 -5.17 -3.44 22.67
N TYR A 166 -5.59 -2.70 23.69
CA TYR A 166 -6.34 -1.46 23.51
C TYR A 166 -5.52 -0.40 22.76
N ASN A 167 -4.21 -0.42 22.92
CA ASN A 167 -3.31 0.56 22.33
C ASN A 167 -2.35 -0.16 21.37
N LYS A 168 -2.79 -0.40 20.13
CA LYS A 168 -1.86 -0.77 19.07
C LYS A 168 -1.08 0.46 18.64
N LYS A 169 0.22 0.33 18.51
CA LYS A 169 1.08 1.43 18.10
C LYS A 169 1.97 1.05 16.93
N ILE A 170 2.31 2.04 16.12
CA ILE A 170 3.32 1.94 15.07
C ILE A 170 4.46 2.89 15.42
N ILE A 171 5.66 2.34 15.59
CA ILE A 171 6.88 3.12 15.73
C ILE A 171 7.36 3.48 14.31
N LEU A 172 7.43 4.78 14.01
CA LEU A 172 7.87 5.26 12.72
C LEU A 172 9.40 5.24 12.61
N LYS A 173 9.90 5.42 11.40
CA LYS A 173 11.35 5.46 11.12
C LYS A 173 11.65 6.46 10.00
N GLY A 174 12.87 6.98 10.02
CA GLY A 174 13.41 7.77 8.93
C GLY A 174 12.89 9.21 8.85
N LEU A 175 12.19 9.68 9.87
CA LEU A 175 11.78 11.08 10.02
C LEU A 175 12.95 11.95 10.48
N ASP A 176 12.78 13.25 10.45
CA ASP A 176 13.65 14.21 11.10
C ASP A 176 13.19 14.43 12.55
N GLU A 177 14.10 14.31 13.51
CA GLU A 177 13.78 14.37 14.93
C GLU A 177 13.21 15.73 15.36
N ASP A 178 13.65 16.80 14.73
CA ASP A 178 13.36 18.19 15.07
C ASP A 178 12.14 18.77 14.33
N ILE A 179 11.60 18.05 13.35
CA ILE A 179 10.41 18.49 12.60
C ILE A 179 9.13 18.16 13.38
N LEU A 180 8.25 19.16 13.50
CA LEU A 180 6.90 18.98 14.02
C LEU A 180 5.98 18.56 12.88
N TYR A 181 5.49 17.33 12.91
CA TYR A 181 4.60 16.76 11.91
C TYR A 181 3.15 16.85 12.34
N SER A 182 2.27 17.10 11.38
CA SER A 182 0.83 17.02 11.59
C SER A 182 0.32 15.62 11.20
N VAL A 183 -0.18 14.86 12.16
CA VAL A 183 -0.68 13.50 11.94
C VAL A 183 -2.15 13.55 11.53
N ASN A 184 -2.45 13.23 10.25
CA ASN A 184 -3.78 13.31 9.61
C ASN A 184 -4.49 14.67 9.77
N GLY A 185 -3.80 15.74 10.19
CA GLY A 185 -4.41 17.00 10.56
C GLY A 185 -5.18 16.98 11.89
N GLU A 186 -5.03 15.93 12.70
CA GLU A 186 -5.74 15.73 13.97
C GLU A 186 -4.93 16.19 15.17
N TYR A 187 -3.63 15.95 15.16
CA TYR A 187 -2.69 16.40 16.19
C TYR A 187 -1.29 16.57 15.61
N GLU A 188 -0.41 17.18 16.39
CA GLU A 188 0.99 17.39 16.03
C GLU A 188 1.92 16.64 16.97
N ALA A 189 3.02 16.12 16.44
CA ALA A 189 4.07 15.45 17.21
C ALA A 189 5.43 15.64 16.53
N TYR A 190 6.49 15.72 17.33
CA TYR A 190 7.84 15.77 16.78
C TYR A 190 8.28 14.42 16.21
N GLY A 191 9.20 14.46 15.25
CA GLY A 191 9.69 13.23 14.63
C GLY A 191 10.36 12.28 15.62
N ASP A 192 11.05 12.78 16.64
CA ASP A 192 11.61 11.97 17.72
C ASP A 192 10.52 11.25 18.52
N GLU A 193 9.40 11.91 18.82
CA GLU A 193 8.24 11.31 19.48
C GLU A 193 7.63 10.21 18.60
N LEU A 194 7.40 10.49 17.31
CA LEU A 194 6.85 9.51 16.37
C LEU A 194 7.76 8.29 16.15
N MET A 195 9.08 8.47 16.28
CA MET A 195 10.07 7.40 16.14
C MET A 195 10.35 6.62 17.44
N ASN A 196 10.03 7.15 18.62
CA ASN A 196 10.28 6.49 19.90
C ASN A 196 8.99 6.05 20.61
N VAL A 197 7.94 6.86 20.58
CA VAL A 197 6.62 6.54 21.16
C VAL A 197 5.71 5.94 20.10
N GLY A 198 5.67 6.54 18.90
CA GLY A 198 4.89 6.10 17.76
C GLY A 198 3.47 6.65 17.74
N ILE A 199 2.73 6.26 16.70
CA ILE A 199 1.30 6.57 16.54
C ILE A 199 0.48 5.49 17.25
N VAL A 200 -0.42 5.92 18.13
CA VAL A 200 -1.33 5.01 18.84
C VAL A 200 -2.67 4.97 18.10
N PHE A 201 -3.12 3.74 17.80
CA PHE A 201 -4.44 3.51 17.24
C PHE A 201 -5.43 3.20 18.34
N GLU A 202 -6.47 4.03 18.46
CA GLU A 202 -7.62 3.64 19.25
C GLU A 202 -8.36 2.51 18.54
N GLN A 203 -8.58 1.41 19.25
CA GLN A 203 -9.44 0.35 18.73
C GLN A 203 -10.88 0.84 18.77
N PRO A 204 -11.63 0.76 17.67
CA PRO A 204 -13.05 1.07 17.71
C PRO A 204 -13.75 0.22 18.77
N ASP A 205 -14.65 0.84 19.53
CA ASP A 205 -15.37 0.24 20.65
C ASP A 205 -15.88 -1.17 20.33
N ARG A 206 -15.40 -2.15 21.09
CA ARG A 206 -15.66 -3.56 20.88
C ARG A 206 -17.10 -3.98 21.12
N TYR A 207 -17.85 -3.17 21.86
CA TYR A 207 -19.09 -3.62 22.46
C TYR A 207 -20.35 -3.21 21.71
N PHE A 208 -20.30 -2.33 20.72
CA PHE A 208 -21.50 -1.66 20.22
C PHE A 208 -21.79 -1.69 18.72
N SER A 209 -21.02 -2.38 17.91
CA SER A 209 -21.41 -2.54 16.50
C SER A 209 -21.36 -4.00 16.04
N TYR A 210 -22.48 -4.68 16.24
CA TYR A 210 -22.77 -5.94 15.50
C TYR A 210 -22.86 -5.72 13.98
N GLU A 211 -22.82 -4.48 13.50
CA GLU A 211 -22.98 -4.13 12.10
C GLU A 211 -21.70 -4.18 11.27
N SER A 212 -20.52 -4.21 11.86
CA SER A 212 -19.29 -4.44 11.08
C SER A 212 -18.93 -5.92 11.08
N SER A 213 -19.48 -6.65 10.15
CA SER A 213 -19.15 -8.06 9.87
C SER A 213 -17.71 -8.28 9.42
N THR A 214 -16.85 -7.26 9.46
CA THR A 214 -15.49 -7.35 8.92
C THR A 214 -14.53 -6.54 9.77
N ARG A 215 -14.11 -7.11 10.89
CA ARG A 215 -12.90 -6.65 11.58
C ARG A 215 -11.64 -7.19 10.93
N ASP A 216 -11.75 -8.23 10.11
CA ASP A 216 -10.68 -8.77 9.29
C ASP A 216 -10.42 -7.88 8.07
N PHE A 217 -9.22 -7.97 7.53
CA PHE A 217 -8.79 -7.31 6.30
C PHE A 217 -8.98 -5.79 6.32
N ARG A 218 -8.45 -5.15 7.36
CA ARG A 218 -8.49 -3.68 7.51
C ARG A 218 -7.20 -3.04 7.06
N GLY A 219 -7.32 -1.84 6.51
CA GLY A 219 -6.20 -0.99 6.17
C GLY A 219 -6.44 0.45 6.57
N GLU A 220 -5.39 1.12 7.03
CA GLU A 220 -5.38 2.55 7.31
C GLU A 220 -4.24 3.23 6.57
N ILE A 221 -4.50 4.43 6.08
CA ILE A 221 -3.49 5.31 5.52
C ILE A 221 -3.38 6.51 6.45
N ILE A 222 -2.16 6.77 6.89
CA ILE A 222 -1.85 7.91 7.76
C ILE A 222 -0.91 8.82 6.99
N LYS A 223 -1.23 10.10 6.97
CA LYS A 223 -0.38 11.13 6.38
C LYS A 223 0.20 12.00 7.49
N ILE A 224 1.48 12.27 7.39
CA ILE A 224 2.19 13.17 8.29
C ILE A 224 3.02 14.18 7.54
#